data_3933b5ff08811ffae3da6db5bcf2407f
#
_entry.id   3933b5ff08811ffae3da6db5bcf2407f
#
_cell.length_a   1.000
_cell.length_b   1.000
_cell.length_c   1.000
_cell.angle_alpha   90.00
_cell.angle_beta   90.00
_cell.angle_gamma   90.00
#
_symmetry.space_group_name_H-M   'P 1'
#
loop_
_entity.id
_entity.type
_entity.pdbx_description
1 polymer ?
#
loop_
_entity_poly.entity_id
_entity_poly.type
_entity_poly.pdbx_seq_one_letter_code
_entity_poly.pdbx_strand_id
1 'polypeptide(L)'
;MTTGPTDRNILKVVAKTFRVIEVVAQHSDGIQLGELARKCEKAPKATVFRILHTLKALGYVQQDEVTGAYRLTHELAWLGRSETRDTLKRAARPHLERLRAQFEQTVGLAVLDHDQLLYIEILEGLRSVRMNATVNTYAPLHCTSLGKAILSKLDAEELARVLGRKPLPKLTSKTITSIAQLEKHLAEVRSQGHAVDDEETEQGARCVGAVICGRQGKPVGAISVSGPLSSIPLDRVPAIAREVKKACKAISELLGAQDSAADPSAPPRKK
;
A
#
# COMPACT_ATOMS: atom_id res chain seq x y z
N MET A 1 -6.88 -20.86 -17.69
CA MET A 1 -8.26 -21.27 -17.43
C MET A 1 -8.36 -21.75 -15.98
N THR A 2 -8.62 -20.87 -15.03
CA THR A 2 -8.84 -21.22 -13.63
C THR A 2 -10.33 -21.47 -13.45
N THR A 3 -10.70 -22.75 -13.37
CA THR A 3 -12.04 -23.19 -12.96
C THR A 3 -12.27 -22.72 -11.53
N GLY A 4 -13.16 -21.74 -11.34
CA GLY A 4 -13.56 -21.30 -10.01
C GLY A 4 -14.19 -22.45 -9.21
N PRO A 5 -14.22 -22.36 -7.88
CA PRO A 5 -14.63 -23.43 -7.01
C PRO A 5 -16.06 -23.92 -7.33
N THR A 6 -16.18 -25.21 -7.56
CA THR A 6 -17.45 -25.93 -7.79
C THR A 6 -18.08 -26.29 -6.43
N ASP A 7 -18.14 -25.37 -5.51
CA ASP A 7 -18.80 -25.59 -4.23
C ASP A 7 -20.30 -25.31 -4.38
N ARG A 8 -21.14 -26.31 -4.03
CA ARG A 8 -22.61 -26.21 -4.06
C ARG A 8 -23.19 -25.13 -3.14
N ASN A 9 -22.38 -24.65 -2.18
CA ASN A 9 -22.76 -23.61 -1.22
C ASN A 9 -22.48 -22.18 -1.72
N ILE A 10 -21.90 -22.01 -2.91
CA ILE A 10 -21.64 -20.66 -3.45
C ILE A 10 -22.92 -20.09 -4.08
N LEU A 11 -23.40 -18.99 -3.51
CA LEU A 11 -24.49 -18.20 -4.10
C LEU A 11 -23.96 -17.43 -5.32
N LYS A 12 -24.30 -17.93 -6.51
CA LYS A 12 -23.84 -17.37 -7.79
C LYS A 12 -24.14 -15.86 -7.96
N VAL A 13 -25.23 -15.37 -7.37
CA VAL A 13 -25.58 -13.95 -7.43
C VAL A 13 -24.59 -13.12 -6.63
N VAL A 14 -24.16 -13.57 -5.45
CA VAL A 14 -23.17 -12.89 -4.62
C VAL A 14 -21.83 -12.82 -5.34
N ALA A 15 -21.36 -13.95 -5.89
CA ALA A 15 -20.12 -13.98 -6.66
C ALA A 15 -20.15 -13.01 -7.86
N LYS A 16 -21.30 -12.95 -8.58
CA LYS A 16 -21.48 -11.99 -9.68
C LYS A 16 -21.49 -10.55 -9.20
N THR A 17 -22.09 -10.26 -8.04
CA THR A 17 -22.12 -8.92 -7.46
C THR A 17 -20.69 -8.44 -7.12
N PHE A 18 -19.88 -9.26 -6.47
CA PHE A 18 -18.49 -8.92 -6.19
C PHE A 18 -17.68 -8.71 -7.47
N ARG A 19 -17.91 -9.56 -8.49
CA ARG A 19 -17.24 -9.36 -9.79
C ARG A 19 -17.60 -8.04 -10.46
N VAL A 20 -18.86 -7.60 -10.38
CA VAL A 20 -19.28 -6.28 -10.86
C VAL A 20 -18.57 -5.16 -10.08
N ILE A 21 -18.52 -5.24 -8.76
CA ILE A 21 -17.82 -4.28 -7.89
C ILE A 21 -16.33 -4.18 -8.26
N GLU A 22 -15.64 -5.33 -8.41
CA GLU A 22 -14.22 -5.40 -8.77
C GLU A 22 -13.93 -4.71 -10.11
N VAL A 23 -14.79 -4.93 -11.12
CA VAL A 23 -14.60 -4.30 -12.43
C VAL A 23 -14.89 -2.80 -12.37
N VAL A 24 -15.92 -2.35 -11.65
CA VAL A 24 -16.18 -0.91 -11.46
C VAL A 24 -15.02 -0.24 -10.71
N ALA A 25 -14.43 -0.91 -9.71
CA ALA A 25 -13.30 -0.39 -8.94
C ALA A 25 -12.04 -0.12 -9.78
N GLN A 26 -11.87 -0.85 -10.91
CA GLN A 26 -10.74 -0.67 -11.83
C GLN A 26 -10.89 0.56 -12.75
N HIS A 27 -12.04 1.27 -12.69
CA HIS A 27 -12.34 2.39 -13.58
C HIS A 27 -12.68 3.64 -12.74
N SER A 28 -11.65 4.39 -12.37
CA SER A 28 -11.77 5.63 -11.56
C SER A 28 -12.68 6.68 -12.22
N ASP A 29 -12.63 6.78 -13.56
CA ASP A 29 -13.44 7.73 -14.34
C ASP A 29 -14.86 7.24 -14.61
N GLY A 30 -15.18 6.03 -14.15
CA GLY A 30 -16.46 5.37 -14.36
C GLY A 30 -16.47 4.45 -15.59
N ILE A 31 -17.44 3.54 -15.59
CA ILE A 31 -17.61 2.54 -16.66
C ILE A 31 -19.05 2.49 -17.14
N GLN A 32 -19.23 2.36 -18.45
CA GLN A 32 -20.56 2.20 -19.06
C GLN A 32 -21.10 0.79 -18.86
N LEU A 33 -22.45 0.66 -18.68
CA LEU A 33 -23.11 -0.63 -18.51
C LEU A 33 -22.72 -1.66 -19.60
N GLY A 34 -22.62 -1.21 -20.86
CA GLY A 34 -22.29 -2.09 -21.98
C GLY A 34 -20.88 -2.67 -21.92
N GLU A 35 -19.91 -1.85 -21.51
CA GLU A 35 -18.51 -2.25 -21.32
C GLU A 35 -18.36 -3.14 -20.07
N LEU A 36 -19.00 -2.77 -18.97
CA LEU A 36 -19.01 -3.55 -17.73
C LEU A 36 -19.58 -4.95 -17.96
N ALA A 37 -20.68 -5.05 -18.70
CA ALA A 37 -21.27 -6.37 -19.01
C ALA A 37 -20.34 -7.26 -19.86
N ARG A 38 -19.56 -6.68 -20.77
CA ARG A 38 -18.54 -7.41 -21.55
C ARG A 38 -17.40 -7.90 -20.66
N LYS A 39 -16.92 -7.06 -19.71
CA LYS A 39 -15.85 -7.43 -18.76
C LYS A 39 -16.31 -8.43 -17.68
N CYS A 40 -17.62 -8.54 -17.45
CA CYS A 40 -18.22 -9.51 -16.55
C CYS A 40 -18.68 -10.77 -17.30
N GLU A 41 -17.83 -11.39 -18.08
CA GLU A 41 -18.00 -12.46 -19.10
C GLU A 41 -19.03 -13.56 -18.80
N LYS A 42 -19.45 -13.76 -17.56
CA LYS A 42 -20.41 -14.82 -17.14
C LYS A 42 -21.77 -14.29 -16.67
N ALA A 43 -22.06 -12.99 -16.85
CA ALA A 43 -23.29 -12.40 -16.41
C ALA A 43 -24.05 -11.72 -17.57
N PRO A 44 -25.33 -12.07 -17.83
CA PRO A 44 -26.16 -11.36 -18.80
C PRO A 44 -26.25 -9.87 -18.46
N LYS A 45 -26.30 -8.98 -19.47
CA LYS A 45 -26.38 -7.53 -19.29
C LYS A 45 -27.52 -7.11 -18.35
N ALA A 46 -28.66 -7.81 -18.43
CA ALA A 46 -29.81 -7.58 -17.53
C ALA A 46 -29.47 -7.90 -16.06
N THR A 47 -28.66 -8.93 -15.80
CA THR A 47 -28.19 -9.26 -14.44
C THR A 47 -27.24 -8.19 -13.92
N VAL A 48 -26.28 -7.74 -14.73
CA VAL A 48 -25.36 -6.65 -14.36
C VAL A 48 -26.13 -5.37 -14.06
N PHE A 49 -27.12 -5.02 -14.88
CA PHE A 49 -27.98 -3.87 -14.63
C PHE A 49 -28.72 -3.96 -13.30
N ARG A 50 -29.33 -5.13 -12.98
CA ARG A 50 -30.02 -5.32 -11.69
C ARG A 50 -29.09 -5.23 -10.50
N ILE A 51 -27.86 -5.75 -10.63
CA ILE A 51 -26.81 -5.63 -9.59
C ILE A 51 -26.46 -4.15 -9.39
N LEU A 52 -26.16 -3.41 -10.46
CA LEU A 52 -25.85 -1.98 -10.38
C LEU A 52 -26.99 -1.16 -9.77
N HIS A 53 -28.24 -1.45 -10.18
CA HIS A 53 -29.42 -0.80 -9.61
C HIS A 53 -29.52 -1.04 -8.10
N THR A 54 -29.29 -2.27 -7.66
CA THR A 54 -29.28 -2.62 -6.23
C THR A 54 -28.14 -1.90 -5.49
N LEU A 55 -26.92 -1.92 -6.04
CA LEU A 55 -25.77 -1.25 -5.44
C LEU A 55 -25.97 0.28 -5.38
N LYS A 56 -26.64 0.86 -6.39
CA LYS A 56 -27.01 2.29 -6.41
C LYS A 56 -28.04 2.60 -5.31
N ALA A 57 -29.07 1.77 -5.17
CA ALA A 57 -30.08 1.91 -4.13
C ALA A 57 -29.49 1.79 -2.70
N LEU A 58 -28.45 0.97 -2.54
CA LEU A 58 -27.71 0.80 -1.29
C LEU A 58 -26.61 1.87 -1.06
N GLY A 59 -26.40 2.78 -2.02
CA GLY A 59 -25.41 3.84 -1.90
C GLY A 59 -23.97 3.45 -2.25
N TYR A 60 -23.69 2.21 -2.66
CA TYR A 60 -22.32 1.72 -2.98
C TYR A 60 -21.82 2.08 -4.38
N VAL A 61 -22.76 2.41 -5.29
CA VAL A 61 -22.47 2.81 -6.67
C VAL A 61 -23.27 4.08 -6.97
N GLN A 62 -22.65 5.00 -7.67
CA GLN A 62 -23.32 6.16 -8.25
C GLN A 62 -23.27 6.09 -9.77
N GLN A 63 -24.26 6.69 -10.42
CA GLN A 63 -24.33 6.83 -11.86
C GLN A 63 -24.23 8.32 -12.19
N ASP A 64 -23.27 8.66 -13.03
CA ASP A 64 -23.12 10.01 -13.56
C ASP A 64 -24.33 10.36 -14.46
N GLU A 65 -25.00 11.47 -14.18
CA GLU A 65 -26.23 11.84 -14.88
C GLU A 65 -26.01 12.27 -16.35
N VAL A 66 -24.82 12.76 -16.67
CA VAL A 66 -24.48 13.24 -18.01
C VAL A 66 -23.97 12.09 -18.87
N THR A 67 -23.02 11.33 -18.36
CA THR A 67 -22.36 10.25 -19.11
C THR A 67 -23.07 8.91 -18.98
N GLY A 68 -23.89 8.72 -17.94
CA GLY A 68 -24.49 7.43 -17.59
C GLY A 68 -23.49 6.39 -17.06
N ALA A 69 -22.24 6.79 -16.82
CA ALA A 69 -21.19 5.90 -16.30
C ALA A 69 -21.38 5.60 -14.82
N TYR A 70 -21.05 4.37 -14.42
CA TYR A 70 -21.14 3.91 -13.04
C TYR A 70 -19.78 3.99 -12.35
N ARG A 71 -19.74 4.51 -11.11
CA ARG A 71 -18.56 4.60 -10.25
C ARG A 71 -18.87 4.05 -8.86
N LEU A 72 -17.86 3.54 -8.17
CA LEU A 72 -18.01 3.25 -6.73
C LEU A 72 -18.12 4.55 -5.95
N THR A 73 -18.91 4.51 -4.89
CA THR A 73 -18.93 5.57 -3.88
C THR A 73 -17.87 5.32 -2.81
N HIS A 74 -17.62 6.30 -1.97
CA HIS A 74 -16.71 6.18 -0.83
C HIS A 74 -17.22 5.19 0.25
N GLU A 75 -18.52 4.88 0.26
CA GLU A 75 -19.12 3.96 1.23
C GLU A 75 -18.50 2.56 1.19
N LEU A 76 -18.23 2.03 -0.01
CA LEU A 76 -17.59 0.72 -0.15
C LEU A 76 -16.13 0.72 0.34
N ALA A 77 -15.43 1.83 0.11
CA ALA A 77 -14.08 2.02 0.62
C ALA A 77 -14.07 2.16 2.15
N TRP A 78 -15.12 2.72 2.72
CA TRP A 78 -15.30 2.90 4.17
C TRP A 78 -15.49 1.56 4.90
N LEU A 79 -16.28 0.65 4.33
CA LEU A 79 -16.50 -0.70 4.89
C LEU A 79 -15.19 -1.49 5.07
N GLY A 80 -14.21 -1.29 4.20
CA GLY A 80 -12.93 -2.02 4.27
C GLY A 80 -11.84 -1.35 5.10
N ARG A 81 -11.90 -0.03 5.33
CA ARG A 81 -10.76 0.73 5.88
C ARG A 81 -10.45 0.44 7.34
N SER A 82 -11.46 0.35 8.20
CA SER A 82 -11.26 0.11 9.64
C SER A 82 -10.73 -1.30 9.88
N GLU A 83 -11.38 -2.30 9.31
CA GLU A 83 -11.01 -3.70 9.50
C GLU A 83 -9.65 -4.05 8.87
N THR A 84 -9.31 -3.44 7.73
CA THR A 84 -8.02 -3.63 7.07
C THR A 84 -6.87 -3.05 7.90
N ARG A 85 -7.04 -1.85 8.47
CA ARG A 85 -6.03 -1.22 9.34
C ARG A 85 -5.84 -2.00 10.63
N ASP A 86 -6.91 -2.45 11.27
CA ASP A 86 -6.84 -3.24 12.50
C ASP A 86 -6.24 -4.63 12.27
N THR A 87 -6.55 -5.25 11.14
CA THR A 87 -5.93 -6.52 10.73
C THR A 87 -4.44 -6.34 10.48
N LEU A 88 -4.03 -5.27 9.79
CA LEU A 88 -2.62 -4.93 9.56
C LEU A 88 -1.89 -4.67 10.89
N LYS A 89 -2.48 -3.89 11.80
CA LYS A 89 -1.92 -3.63 13.14
C LYS A 89 -1.72 -4.91 13.93
N ARG A 90 -2.73 -5.79 13.97
CA ARG A 90 -2.63 -7.08 14.69
C ARG A 90 -1.54 -7.97 14.09
N ALA A 91 -1.46 -8.08 12.77
CA ALA A 91 -0.42 -8.85 12.10
C ALA A 91 0.99 -8.27 12.32
N ALA A 92 1.12 -6.94 12.34
CA ALA A 92 2.40 -6.26 12.48
C ALA A 92 2.92 -6.24 13.92
N ARG A 93 2.05 -6.13 14.92
CA ARG A 93 2.41 -5.88 16.33
C ARG A 93 3.55 -6.76 16.87
N PRO A 94 3.56 -8.10 16.72
CA PRO A 94 4.66 -8.93 17.22
C PRO A 94 6.02 -8.62 16.54
N HIS A 95 5.97 -8.24 15.26
CA HIS A 95 7.16 -7.87 14.50
C HIS A 95 7.72 -6.51 14.91
N LEU A 96 6.83 -5.53 15.17
CA LEU A 96 7.22 -4.21 15.68
C LEU A 96 7.90 -4.34 17.05
N GLU A 97 7.33 -5.14 17.97
CA GLU A 97 7.88 -5.38 19.30
C GLU A 97 9.27 -6.03 19.23
N ARG A 98 9.44 -7.01 18.34
CA ARG A 98 10.73 -7.65 18.11
C ARG A 98 11.78 -6.66 17.58
N LEU A 99 11.43 -5.85 16.57
CA LEU A 99 12.33 -4.84 16.01
C LEU A 99 12.71 -3.79 17.06
N ARG A 100 11.75 -3.32 17.87
CA ARG A 100 12.01 -2.40 18.96
C ARG A 100 12.96 -2.99 20.01
N ALA A 101 12.72 -4.23 20.42
CA ALA A 101 13.59 -4.91 21.39
C ALA A 101 15.01 -5.12 20.85
N GLN A 102 15.15 -5.45 19.54
CA GLN A 102 16.43 -5.71 18.93
C GLN A 102 17.28 -4.46 18.69
N PHE A 103 16.65 -3.36 18.28
CA PHE A 103 17.36 -2.14 17.90
C PHE A 103 17.27 -1.02 18.95
N GLU A 104 16.35 -1.14 19.91
CA GLU A 104 16.05 -0.15 20.96
C GLU A 104 15.61 1.22 20.41
N GLN A 105 15.27 1.29 19.12
CA GLN A 105 14.86 2.50 18.43
C GLN A 105 13.34 2.55 18.24
N THR A 106 12.80 3.73 17.89
CA THR A 106 11.39 3.90 17.56
C THR A 106 11.04 3.09 16.32
N VAL A 107 9.94 2.33 16.39
CA VAL A 107 9.43 1.52 15.28
C VAL A 107 8.04 2.04 14.90
N GLY A 108 7.86 2.40 13.64
CA GLY A 108 6.62 2.91 13.09
C GLY A 108 5.99 1.98 12.07
N LEU A 109 4.66 1.90 12.08
CA LEU A 109 3.84 1.31 11.04
C LEU A 109 2.97 2.41 10.45
N ALA A 110 2.99 2.56 9.13
CA ALA A 110 2.18 3.55 8.45
C ALA A 110 1.57 3.00 7.16
N VAL A 111 0.54 3.68 6.69
CA VAL A 111 -0.19 3.36 5.46
C VAL A 111 -0.25 4.58 4.55
N LEU A 112 -0.49 4.36 3.26
CA LEU A 112 -0.86 5.41 2.34
C LEU A 112 -2.32 5.79 2.60
N ASP A 113 -2.56 7.04 2.91
CA ASP A 113 -3.89 7.63 3.04
C ASP A 113 -4.01 8.82 2.10
N HIS A 114 -4.73 8.65 0.97
CA HIS A 114 -4.81 9.61 -0.13
C HIS A 114 -3.44 9.92 -0.74
N ASP A 115 -2.88 11.09 -0.45
CA ASP A 115 -1.59 11.59 -0.95
C ASP A 115 -0.55 11.79 0.17
N GLN A 116 -0.81 11.21 1.36
CA GLN A 116 0.04 11.34 2.55
C GLN A 116 0.30 10.00 3.22
N LEU A 117 1.34 9.95 4.02
CA LEU A 117 1.63 8.85 4.92
C LEU A 117 0.88 9.05 6.23
N LEU A 118 0.10 8.06 6.68
CA LEU A 118 -0.57 8.07 7.98
C LEU A 118 0.07 7.04 8.90
N TYR A 119 0.61 7.48 10.04
CA TYR A 119 1.07 6.60 11.10
C TYR A 119 -0.12 5.95 11.81
N ILE A 120 -0.20 4.62 11.78
CA ILE A 120 -1.27 3.84 12.43
C ILE A 120 -0.83 3.12 13.70
N GLU A 121 0.47 2.88 13.87
CA GLU A 121 1.05 2.31 15.09
C GLU A 121 2.47 2.84 15.29
N ILE A 122 2.85 3.13 16.53
CA ILE A 122 4.20 3.56 16.90
C ILE A 122 4.58 2.89 18.21
N LEU A 123 5.74 2.27 18.23
CA LEU A 123 6.39 1.79 19.44
C LEU A 123 7.60 2.67 19.70
N GLU A 124 7.52 3.50 20.71
CA GLU A 124 8.64 4.36 21.12
C GLU A 124 9.89 3.54 21.42
N GLY A 125 11.05 4.08 21.03
CA GLY A 125 12.34 3.48 21.35
C GLY A 125 12.60 3.40 22.86
N LEU A 126 13.45 2.48 23.25
CA LEU A 126 13.76 2.22 24.66
C LEU A 126 14.82 3.17 25.23
N ARG A 127 15.47 3.98 24.37
CA ARG A 127 16.50 4.94 24.76
C ARG A 127 15.90 6.29 25.13
N SER A 128 16.59 7.03 26.01
CA SER A 128 16.19 8.38 26.41
C SER A 128 16.18 9.35 25.21
N VAL A 129 17.19 9.28 24.34
CA VAL A 129 17.23 10.04 23.09
C VAL A 129 16.66 9.14 21.99
N ARG A 130 15.47 9.49 21.51
CA ARG A 130 14.72 8.72 20.50
C ARG A 130 13.93 9.65 19.58
N MET A 131 13.56 9.15 18.42
CA MET A 131 12.62 9.84 17.53
C MET A 131 11.25 9.88 18.16
N ASN A 132 10.67 11.08 18.20
CA ASN A 132 9.28 11.26 18.62
C ASN A 132 8.38 11.18 17.40
N ALA A 133 7.38 10.31 17.46
CA ALA A 133 6.33 10.19 16.45
C ALA A 133 5.00 9.86 17.15
N THR A 134 3.91 10.28 16.57
CA THR A 134 2.57 10.13 17.16
C THR A 134 1.65 9.39 16.21
N VAL A 135 0.86 8.46 16.76
CA VAL A 135 -0.18 7.75 16.00
C VAL A 135 -1.25 8.74 15.52
N ASN A 136 -1.82 8.49 14.35
CA ASN A 136 -2.79 9.34 13.67
C ASN A 136 -2.23 10.69 13.22
N THR A 137 -0.92 10.83 13.04
CA THR A 137 -0.29 11.97 12.39
C THR A 137 0.08 11.65 10.94
N TYR A 138 0.06 12.68 10.11
CA TYR A 138 0.44 12.60 8.71
C TYR A 138 1.89 13.04 8.50
N ALA A 139 2.54 12.44 7.50
CA ALA A 139 3.89 12.80 7.08
C ALA A 139 4.01 12.79 5.55
N PRO A 140 5.00 13.51 4.98
CA PRO A 140 5.25 13.49 3.55
C PRO A 140 5.74 12.11 3.08
N LEU A 141 5.31 11.71 1.89
CA LEU A 141 5.71 10.43 1.28
C LEU A 141 7.13 10.46 0.69
N HIS A 142 7.54 11.59 0.11
CA HIS A 142 8.74 11.70 -0.72
C HIS A 142 10.06 11.65 0.06
N CYS A 143 10.05 12.00 1.34
CA CYS A 143 11.26 12.14 2.17
C CYS A 143 11.31 11.16 3.35
N THR A 144 10.20 10.51 3.73
CA THR A 144 10.21 9.49 4.78
C THR A 144 10.62 8.12 4.23
N SER A 145 11.33 7.30 5.02
CA SER A 145 11.66 5.92 4.63
C SER A 145 10.42 5.07 4.38
N LEU A 146 9.35 5.25 5.17
CA LEU A 146 8.05 4.59 5.00
C LEU A 146 7.38 4.99 3.69
N GLY A 147 7.33 6.30 3.43
CA GLY A 147 6.70 6.83 2.22
C GLY A 147 7.42 6.39 0.95
N LYS A 148 8.76 6.50 0.92
CA LYS A 148 9.57 6.04 -0.22
C LYS A 148 9.43 4.54 -0.45
N ALA A 149 9.35 3.73 0.62
CA ALA A 149 9.10 2.30 0.51
C ALA A 149 7.72 2.00 -0.14
N ILE A 150 6.66 2.71 0.26
CA ILE A 150 5.33 2.58 -0.34
C ILE A 150 5.35 3.05 -1.80
N LEU A 151 5.86 4.25 -2.08
CA LEU A 151 5.93 4.83 -3.43
C LEU A 151 6.69 3.92 -4.40
N SER A 152 7.70 3.19 -3.92
CA SER A 152 8.47 2.26 -4.75
C SER A 152 7.64 1.11 -5.34
N LYS A 153 6.46 0.83 -4.83
CA LYS A 153 5.56 -0.25 -5.27
C LYS A 153 4.36 0.23 -6.07
N LEU A 154 4.21 1.53 -6.22
CA LEU A 154 3.17 2.10 -7.06
C LEU A 154 3.61 2.04 -8.54
N ASP A 155 2.65 1.83 -9.42
CA ASP A 155 2.88 2.01 -10.86
C ASP A 155 2.98 3.51 -11.23
N ALA A 156 3.33 3.80 -12.49
CA ALA A 156 3.56 5.19 -12.92
C ALA A 156 2.30 6.07 -12.80
N GLU A 157 1.13 5.51 -13.07
CA GLU A 157 -0.15 6.24 -12.99
C GLU A 157 -0.52 6.51 -11.51
N GLU A 158 -0.42 5.50 -10.65
CA GLU A 158 -0.65 5.63 -9.21
C GLU A 158 0.34 6.63 -8.58
N LEU A 159 1.62 6.56 -8.95
CA LEU A 159 2.66 7.47 -8.48
C LEU A 159 2.37 8.92 -8.88
N ALA A 160 2.04 9.16 -10.15
CA ALA A 160 1.67 10.48 -10.65
C ALA A 160 0.44 11.05 -9.94
N ARG A 161 -0.56 10.20 -9.66
CA ARG A 161 -1.76 10.60 -8.93
C ARG A 161 -1.45 10.97 -7.48
N VAL A 162 -0.63 10.18 -6.79
CA VAL A 162 -0.28 10.38 -5.37
C VAL A 162 0.63 11.60 -5.18
N LEU A 163 1.64 11.76 -6.02
CA LEU A 163 2.56 12.91 -5.95
C LEU A 163 1.88 14.20 -6.47
N GLY A 164 0.90 14.08 -7.36
CA GLY A 164 0.19 15.22 -7.93
C GLY A 164 1.12 16.16 -8.70
N ARG A 165 0.65 17.41 -8.89
CA ARG A 165 1.43 18.49 -9.54
C ARG A 165 2.02 19.48 -8.53
N LYS A 166 1.89 19.21 -7.23
CA LYS A 166 2.38 20.12 -6.19
C LYS A 166 3.91 19.95 -6.04
N PRO A 167 4.64 21.03 -5.74
CA PRO A 167 6.05 20.91 -5.41
C PRO A 167 6.22 20.04 -4.17
N LEU A 168 7.28 19.21 -4.17
CA LEU A 168 7.67 18.45 -2.99
C LEU A 168 8.26 19.39 -1.94
N PRO A 169 7.70 19.48 -0.72
CA PRO A 169 8.21 20.42 0.29
C PRO A 169 9.64 20.05 0.72
N LYS A 170 10.46 21.08 0.86
CA LYS A 170 11.82 20.94 1.38
C LYS A 170 11.80 21.08 2.90
N LEU A 171 12.17 20.02 3.61
CA LEU A 171 12.25 20.02 5.09
C LEU A 171 13.69 20.25 5.59
N THR A 172 14.67 19.70 4.87
CA THR A 172 16.09 19.84 5.16
C THR A 172 16.89 20.15 3.88
N SER A 173 18.20 20.31 4.01
CA SER A 173 19.09 20.46 2.85
C SER A 173 19.19 19.17 2.02
N LYS A 174 18.89 18.00 2.62
CA LYS A 174 18.96 16.67 1.97
C LYS A 174 17.62 16.21 1.38
N THR A 175 16.51 16.89 1.65
CA THR A 175 15.20 16.50 1.12
C THR A 175 15.21 16.49 -0.41
N ILE A 176 14.76 15.38 -1.01
CA ILE A 176 14.54 15.28 -2.45
C ILE A 176 13.30 16.10 -2.81
N THR A 177 13.48 17.13 -3.65
CA THR A 177 12.40 18.06 -4.04
C THR A 177 12.03 17.97 -5.52
N SER A 178 12.75 17.16 -6.30
CA SER A 178 12.51 16.92 -7.71
C SER A 178 11.87 15.55 -7.92
N ILE A 179 10.76 15.49 -8.67
CA ILE A 179 10.09 14.23 -9.02
C ILE A 179 11.04 13.31 -9.78
N ALA A 180 11.82 13.83 -10.73
CA ALA A 180 12.77 13.01 -11.49
C ALA A 180 13.87 12.40 -10.60
N GLN A 181 14.37 13.15 -9.61
CA GLN A 181 15.31 12.62 -8.62
C GLN A 181 14.65 11.57 -7.72
N LEU A 182 13.41 11.81 -7.31
CA LEU A 182 12.64 10.85 -6.51
C LEU A 182 12.42 9.56 -7.28
N GLU A 183 12.00 9.60 -8.52
CA GLU A 183 11.79 8.40 -9.37
C GLU A 183 13.07 7.57 -9.53
N LYS A 184 14.22 8.23 -9.75
CA LYS A 184 15.52 7.56 -9.77
C LYS A 184 15.81 6.88 -8.44
N HIS A 185 15.62 7.59 -7.32
CA HIS A 185 15.81 7.03 -5.99
C HIS A 185 14.84 5.88 -5.70
N LEU A 186 13.58 5.97 -6.13
CA LEU A 186 12.61 4.88 -6.01
C LEU A 186 13.01 3.63 -6.80
N ALA A 187 13.71 3.76 -7.93
CA ALA A 187 14.25 2.60 -8.65
C ALA A 187 15.34 1.88 -7.82
N GLU A 188 16.18 2.63 -7.10
CA GLU A 188 17.15 2.07 -6.16
C GLU A 188 16.45 1.37 -4.99
N VAL A 189 15.41 1.99 -4.41
CA VAL A 189 14.60 1.40 -3.35
C VAL A 189 13.95 0.09 -3.81
N ARG A 190 13.42 0.02 -5.04
CA ARG A 190 12.87 -1.22 -5.62
C ARG A 190 13.91 -2.34 -5.68
N SER A 191 15.11 -2.02 -6.14
CA SER A 191 16.22 -2.97 -6.27
C SER A 191 16.69 -3.49 -4.92
N GLN A 192 16.83 -2.60 -3.92
CA GLN A 192 17.32 -2.93 -2.59
C GLN A 192 16.24 -3.53 -1.67
N GLY A 193 14.96 -3.25 -1.97
CA GLY A 193 13.81 -3.68 -1.18
C GLY A 193 13.64 -2.94 0.15
N HIS A 194 14.33 -1.81 0.33
CA HIS A 194 14.19 -0.93 1.49
C HIS A 194 14.49 0.51 1.11
N ALA A 195 13.99 1.46 1.89
CA ALA A 195 14.26 2.88 1.76
C ALA A 195 14.94 3.41 3.00
N VAL A 196 15.79 4.40 2.82
CA VAL A 196 16.46 5.14 3.89
C VAL A 196 16.02 6.60 3.81
N ASP A 197 15.61 7.16 4.93
CA ASP A 197 15.54 8.60 5.14
C ASP A 197 16.83 8.97 5.88
N ASP A 198 17.75 9.63 5.19
CA ASP A 198 19.04 10.08 5.73
C ASP A 198 19.02 11.58 5.94
N GLU A 199 18.42 12.03 7.01
CA GLU A 199 18.22 13.44 7.35
C GLU A 199 17.36 14.19 6.32
N GLU A 200 16.51 13.50 5.57
CA GLU A 200 15.63 14.15 4.60
C GLU A 200 14.40 14.77 5.27
N THR A 201 13.89 14.14 6.34
CA THR A 201 12.75 14.65 7.12
C THR A 201 13.20 15.56 8.25
N GLU A 202 14.26 15.18 8.95
CA GLU A 202 14.79 15.90 10.10
C GLU A 202 16.31 15.74 10.19
N GLN A 203 17.02 16.84 10.41
CA GLN A 203 18.47 16.83 10.55
C GLN A 203 18.88 16.04 11.80
N GLY A 204 19.90 15.20 11.70
CA GLY A 204 20.37 14.36 12.79
C GLY A 204 19.60 13.05 12.96
N ALA A 205 18.58 12.78 12.11
CA ALA A 205 17.77 11.58 12.13
C ALA A 205 18.06 10.65 10.95
N ARG A 206 17.97 9.33 11.17
CA ARG A 206 17.99 8.34 10.11
C ARG A 206 16.93 7.28 10.35
N CYS A 207 16.18 6.96 9.29
CA CYS A 207 15.13 5.96 9.32
C CYS A 207 15.37 4.94 8.21
N VAL A 208 15.11 3.66 8.52
CA VAL A 208 15.20 2.56 7.55
C VAL A 208 13.86 1.87 7.49
N GLY A 209 13.24 1.85 6.30
CA GLY A 209 11.88 1.32 6.12
C GLY A 209 11.76 0.34 4.98
N ALA A 210 10.76 -0.55 5.06
CA ALA A 210 10.38 -1.45 3.98
C ALA A 210 8.86 -1.57 3.88
N VAL A 211 8.38 -1.94 2.70
CA VAL A 211 6.97 -2.02 2.37
C VAL A 211 6.38 -3.37 2.76
N ILE A 212 5.14 -3.37 3.22
CA ILE A 212 4.27 -4.53 3.37
C ILE A 212 3.35 -4.57 2.17
N CYS A 213 3.33 -5.70 1.47
CA CYS A 213 2.45 -5.92 0.34
C CYS A 213 1.27 -6.82 0.71
N GLY A 214 0.12 -6.53 0.16
CA GLY A 214 -1.05 -7.39 0.20
C GLY A 214 -1.18 -8.26 -1.05
N ARG A 215 -2.39 -8.71 -1.35
CA ARG A 215 -2.69 -9.46 -2.57
C ARG A 215 -2.25 -8.70 -3.81
N GLN A 216 -1.80 -9.40 -4.83
CA GLN A 216 -1.31 -8.86 -6.11
C GLN A 216 -0.09 -7.93 -5.97
N GLY A 217 0.68 -8.02 -4.87
CA GLY A 217 1.87 -7.20 -4.65
C GLY A 217 1.62 -5.72 -4.37
N LYS A 218 0.36 -5.30 -4.19
CA LYS A 218 0.00 -3.91 -3.89
C LYS A 218 0.44 -3.52 -2.49
N PRO A 219 1.01 -2.32 -2.28
CA PRO A 219 1.41 -1.86 -0.96
C PRO A 219 0.20 -1.63 -0.06
N VAL A 220 0.23 -2.21 1.14
CA VAL A 220 -0.80 -2.04 2.17
C VAL A 220 -0.30 -1.28 3.39
N GLY A 221 1.01 -1.11 3.52
CA GLY A 221 1.65 -0.36 4.57
C GLY A 221 3.17 -0.46 4.49
N ALA A 222 3.86 0.13 5.46
CA ALA A 222 5.31 0.02 5.61
C ALA A 222 5.71 0.06 7.09
N ILE A 223 6.86 -0.54 7.41
CA ILE A 223 7.48 -0.49 8.75
C ILE A 223 8.81 0.25 8.65
N SER A 224 9.14 1.07 9.66
CA SER A 224 10.46 1.67 9.82
C SER A 224 11.03 1.48 11.21
N VAL A 225 12.37 1.47 11.27
CA VAL A 225 13.16 1.71 12.48
C VAL A 225 13.78 3.08 12.33
N SER A 226 13.56 3.96 13.30
CA SER A 226 13.89 5.40 13.25
C SER A 226 14.62 5.82 14.51
N GLY A 227 15.73 6.52 14.35
CA GLY A 227 16.55 6.98 15.47
C GLY A 227 17.54 8.08 15.09
N PRO A 228 18.26 8.65 16.06
CA PRO A 228 19.31 9.59 15.81
C PRO A 228 20.49 8.95 15.06
N LEU A 229 21.26 9.74 14.31
CA LEU A 229 22.43 9.25 13.55
C LEU A 229 23.45 8.49 14.43
N SER A 230 23.60 8.89 15.69
CA SER A 230 24.48 8.21 16.65
C SER A 230 24.01 6.78 16.98
N SER A 231 22.71 6.49 16.85
CA SER A 231 22.13 5.17 17.09
C SER A 231 21.99 4.35 15.81
N ILE A 232 21.83 5.02 14.67
CA ILE A 232 21.71 4.41 13.33
C ILE A 232 22.82 4.97 12.42
N PRO A 233 24.10 4.67 12.67
CA PRO A 233 25.17 5.01 11.75
C PRO A 233 25.04 4.21 10.44
N LEU A 234 25.70 4.65 9.36
CA LEU A 234 25.52 4.05 8.01
C LEU A 234 25.85 2.56 7.93
N ASP A 235 26.84 2.12 8.68
CA ASP A 235 27.23 0.71 8.75
C ASP A 235 26.17 -0.20 9.43
N ARG A 236 25.28 0.38 10.21
CA ARG A 236 24.15 -0.31 10.84
C ARG A 236 22.93 -0.47 9.93
N VAL A 237 22.81 0.37 8.90
CA VAL A 237 21.69 0.36 7.96
C VAL A 237 21.44 -1.00 7.32
N PRO A 238 22.45 -1.75 6.81
CA PRO A 238 22.21 -3.05 6.19
C PRO A 238 21.60 -4.08 7.16
N ALA A 239 22.03 -4.06 8.42
CA ALA A 239 21.49 -4.99 9.43
C ALA A 239 20.03 -4.65 9.76
N ILE A 240 19.69 -3.37 9.94
CA ILE A 240 18.32 -2.91 10.18
C ILE A 240 17.44 -3.24 8.97
N ALA A 241 17.89 -2.93 7.75
CA ALA A 241 17.16 -3.20 6.51
C ALA A 241 16.82 -4.68 6.34
N ARG A 242 17.75 -5.59 6.68
CA ARG A 242 17.52 -7.03 6.64
C ARG A 242 16.37 -7.45 7.55
N GLU A 243 16.37 -7.00 8.80
CA GLU A 243 15.34 -7.39 9.76
C GLU A 243 13.98 -6.73 9.48
N VAL A 244 13.97 -5.47 9.03
CA VAL A 244 12.74 -4.78 8.61
C VAL A 244 12.14 -5.46 7.38
N LYS A 245 12.94 -5.81 6.36
CA LYS A 245 12.46 -6.57 5.20
C LYS A 245 11.90 -7.93 5.59
N LYS A 246 12.56 -8.65 6.50
CA LYS A 246 12.09 -9.95 7.01
C LYS A 246 10.73 -9.81 7.72
N ALA A 247 10.55 -8.78 8.54
CA ALA A 247 9.28 -8.49 9.19
C ALA A 247 8.19 -8.18 8.17
N CYS A 248 8.46 -7.29 7.23
CA CYS A 248 7.50 -6.91 6.18
C CYS A 248 7.09 -8.11 5.31
N LYS A 249 8.05 -8.99 4.95
CA LYS A 249 7.76 -10.21 4.18
C LYS A 249 6.82 -11.13 4.96
N ALA A 250 7.11 -11.43 6.23
CA ALA A 250 6.27 -12.29 7.06
C ALA A 250 4.84 -11.74 7.21
N ILE A 251 4.69 -10.43 7.39
CA ILE A 251 3.37 -9.80 7.47
C ILE A 251 2.65 -9.87 6.12
N SER A 252 3.37 -9.66 5.01
CA SER A 252 2.80 -9.76 3.66
C SER A 252 2.25 -11.16 3.39
N GLU A 253 2.98 -12.21 3.78
CA GLU A 253 2.53 -13.60 3.66
C GLU A 253 1.25 -13.85 4.47
N LEU A 254 1.17 -13.34 5.70
CA LEU A 254 -0.03 -13.43 6.54
C LEU A 254 -1.24 -12.72 5.92
N LEU A 255 -1.03 -11.62 5.19
CA LEU A 255 -2.08 -10.86 4.52
C LEU A 255 -2.43 -11.42 3.13
N GLY A 256 -1.85 -12.56 2.75
CA GLY A 256 -2.15 -13.28 1.51
C GLY A 256 -1.46 -12.69 0.28
N ALA A 257 -0.35 -12.01 0.44
CA ALA A 257 0.55 -11.72 -0.68
C ALA A 257 1.13 -13.04 -1.19
N GLN A 258 0.81 -13.39 -2.43
CA GLN A 258 1.53 -14.46 -3.12
C GLN A 258 2.84 -13.89 -3.62
N ASP A 259 3.95 -14.63 -3.46
CA ASP A 259 5.23 -14.26 -4.07
C ASP A 259 5.02 -14.07 -5.57
N SER A 260 5.14 -12.85 -6.06
CA SER A 260 5.11 -12.51 -7.49
C SER A 260 6.40 -12.94 -8.22
N ALA A 261 7.12 -13.92 -7.69
CA ALA A 261 8.37 -14.48 -8.23
C ALA A 261 8.16 -15.59 -9.26
N ALA A 262 6.92 -15.82 -9.73
CA ALA A 262 6.69 -16.69 -10.87
C ALA A 262 6.02 -15.89 -11.98
N ASP A 263 6.80 -15.25 -12.83
CA ASP A 263 6.37 -14.84 -14.17
C ASP A 263 6.14 -16.14 -14.98
N PRO A 264 4.90 -16.51 -15.32
CA PRO A 264 4.64 -17.71 -16.11
C PRO A 264 5.09 -17.57 -17.57
N SER A 265 5.66 -16.45 -17.98
CA SER A 265 6.15 -16.20 -19.34
C SER A 265 7.67 -16.38 -19.49
N ALA A 266 8.40 -16.71 -18.41
CA ALA A 266 9.83 -16.98 -18.53
C ALA A 266 10.08 -18.35 -19.22
N PRO A 267 10.87 -18.41 -20.31
CA PRO A 267 11.16 -19.66 -20.98
C PRO A 267 11.95 -20.61 -20.07
N PRO A 268 11.75 -21.95 -20.18
CA PRO A 268 12.42 -22.91 -19.32
C PRO A 268 13.94 -22.82 -19.50
N ARG A 269 14.66 -22.68 -18.39
CA ARG A 269 16.13 -22.74 -18.39
C ARG A 269 16.55 -24.13 -18.93
N LYS A 270 17.17 -24.13 -20.11
CA LYS A 270 17.80 -25.34 -20.67
C LYS A 270 18.91 -25.82 -19.71
N LYS A 271 18.84 -27.11 -19.38
CA LYS A 271 19.90 -27.83 -18.68
C LYS A 271 21.11 -28.01 -19.57
#